data_751f7f14e1c6bca5fe86f2eca412e7e9
#
_entry.id   751f7f14e1c6bca5fe86f2eca412e7e9
#
_cell.length_a   1.000
_cell.length_b   1.000
_cell.length_c   1.000
_cell.angle_alpha   90.00
_cell.angle_beta   90.00
_cell.angle_gamma   90.00
#
_symmetry.space_group_name_H-M   'P 1'
#
loop_
_entity.id
_entity.type
_entity.pdbx_description
1 polymer ?
#
loop_
_entity_poly.entity_id
_entity_poly.type
_entity_poly.pdbx_seq_one_letter_code
_entity_poly.pdbx_strand_id
1 'polypeptide(L)'
;MKKKNLNVITREKWLRHAVELLDTKLFNGDLDLFNRQYQVSIGRCPGKKGSESVFPYDGEDVNLDDFFPVTMQVSWTIKDPIELLGNLALECVHAFFNEPKTNKRFRQLAEKYYFDKPYNKYTPTTHLTDILTEVHNELVKNYGEFPGYPIVFHPKEKKPGKKNTLVMFCDNCGFEVKVSRKVWEKNGQGTCTCVCGTKMGIDLTDETDEQQ
;
A
#
# COMPACT_ATOMS: atom_id res chain seq x y z
N MET A 1 28.24 -9.23 -35.33
CA MET A 1 27.40 -9.59 -34.15
C MET A 1 26.01 -8.98 -34.34
N LYS A 2 24.96 -9.80 -34.62
CA LYS A 2 23.58 -9.32 -34.72
C LYS A 2 23.09 -8.98 -33.30
N LYS A 3 22.79 -7.71 -33.02
CA LYS A 3 22.10 -7.31 -31.82
C LYS A 3 20.76 -8.06 -31.81
N LYS A 4 20.58 -9.02 -30.89
CA LYS A 4 19.28 -9.58 -30.57
C LYS A 4 18.41 -8.39 -30.14
N ASN A 5 17.40 -8.07 -30.93
CA ASN A 5 16.32 -7.21 -30.44
C ASN A 5 15.67 -7.93 -29.28
N LEU A 6 16.11 -7.64 -28.06
CA LEU A 6 15.38 -7.98 -26.86
C LEU A 6 14.05 -7.21 -26.96
N ASN A 7 12.99 -7.91 -27.28
CA ASN A 7 11.63 -7.36 -27.13
C ASN A 7 11.52 -6.94 -25.66
N VAL A 8 11.61 -5.63 -25.41
CA VAL A 8 11.49 -5.09 -24.07
C VAL A 8 10.07 -5.37 -23.62
N ILE A 9 9.93 -6.31 -22.69
CA ILE A 9 8.64 -6.65 -22.11
C ILE A 9 8.14 -5.47 -21.27
N THR A 10 6.84 -5.13 -21.36
CA THR A 10 6.25 -4.13 -20.46
C THR A 10 6.10 -4.70 -19.05
N ARG A 11 5.99 -3.82 -18.04
CA ARG A 11 5.80 -4.20 -16.64
C ARG A 11 4.52 -5.00 -16.43
N GLU A 12 3.45 -4.54 -17.02
CA GLU A 12 2.14 -5.19 -16.95
C GLU A 12 2.20 -6.59 -17.55
N LYS A 13 2.91 -6.75 -18.67
CA LYS A 13 3.11 -8.05 -19.30
C LYS A 13 3.98 -8.96 -18.44
N TRP A 14 5.03 -8.43 -17.83
CA TRP A 14 5.87 -9.19 -16.90
C TRP A 14 5.06 -9.66 -15.68
N LEU A 15 4.25 -8.77 -15.09
CA LEU A 15 3.37 -9.12 -13.96
C LEU A 15 2.29 -10.12 -14.36
N ARG A 16 1.78 -10.05 -15.57
CA ARG A 16 0.82 -11.03 -16.07
C ARG A 16 1.42 -12.43 -16.12
N HIS A 17 2.64 -12.56 -16.66
CA HIS A 17 3.37 -13.83 -16.62
C HIS A 17 3.70 -14.27 -15.19
N ALA A 18 3.92 -13.32 -14.28
CA ALA A 18 4.08 -13.64 -12.86
C ALA A 18 2.82 -14.26 -12.27
N VAL A 19 1.63 -13.75 -12.58
CA VAL A 19 0.35 -14.36 -12.14
C VAL A 19 0.20 -15.77 -12.69
N GLU A 20 0.53 -16.00 -13.97
CA GLU A 20 0.47 -17.34 -14.60
C GLU A 20 1.40 -18.35 -13.90
N LEU A 21 2.61 -17.94 -13.57
CA LEU A 21 3.56 -18.78 -12.83
C LEU A 21 3.16 -19.00 -11.36
N LEU A 22 2.62 -17.97 -10.71
CA LEU A 22 2.09 -18.07 -9.35
C LEU A 22 0.90 -19.04 -9.31
N ASP A 23 0.01 -18.99 -10.31
CA ASP A 23 -1.10 -19.94 -10.38
C ASP A 23 -0.59 -21.38 -10.46
N THR A 24 0.41 -21.63 -11.27
CA THR A 24 0.98 -22.98 -11.41
C THR A 24 1.75 -23.44 -10.18
N LYS A 25 2.62 -22.59 -9.60
CA LYS A 25 3.59 -23.00 -8.56
C LYS A 25 3.08 -22.83 -7.13
N LEU A 26 2.23 -21.83 -6.88
CA LEU A 26 1.72 -21.51 -5.55
C LEU A 26 0.27 -21.94 -5.37
N PHE A 27 -0.57 -21.66 -6.36
CA PHE A 27 -2.02 -21.86 -6.26
C PHE A 27 -2.50 -23.21 -6.84
N ASN A 28 -1.63 -23.98 -7.51
CA ASN A 28 -1.95 -25.27 -8.13
C ASN A 28 -3.13 -25.20 -9.12
N GLY A 29 -3.29 -24.08 -9.82
CA GLY A 29 -4.41 -23.84 -10.75
C GLY A 29 -5.70 -23.34 -10.08
N ASP A 30 -5.68 -23.07 -8.77
CA ASP A 30 -6.88 -22.63 -8.02
C ASP A 30 -7.39 -21.24 -8.44
N LEU A 31 -6.58 -20.42 -9.17
CA LEU A 31 -7.02 -19.11 -9.65
C LEU A 31 -7.96 -19.20 -10.85
N ASP A 32 -8.01 -20.35 -11.52
CA ASP A 32 -8.87 -20.59 -12.70
C ASP A 32 -8.70 -19.52 -13.80
N LEU A 33 -7.44 -19.20 -14.12
CA LEU A 33 -7.09 -18.14 -15.08
C LEU A 33 -7.65 -18.38 -16.49
N PHE A 34 -7.99 -19.62 -16.81
CA PHE A 34 -8.58 -19.97 -18.11
C PHE A 34 -9.99 -19.39 -18.28
N ASN A 35 -10.78 -19.38 -17.21
CA ASN A 35 -12.17 -18.94 -17.21
C ASN A 35 -12.35 -17.50 -16.70
N ARG A 36 -11.27 -16.84 -16.25
CA ARG A 36 -11.36 -15.50 -15.68
C ARG A 36 -10.47 -14.50 -16.40
N GLN A 37 -11.06 -13.41 -16.80
CA GLN A 37 -10.29 -12.26 -17.28
C GLN A 37 -9.71 -11.50 -16.10
N TYR A 38 -8.44 -11.09 -16.22
CA TYR A 38 -7.79 -10.29 -15.19
C TYR A 38 -6.84 -9.26 -15.79
N GLN A 39 -6.62 -8.19 -15.04
CA GLN A 39 -5.68 -7.13 -15.37
C GLN A 39 -4.75 -6.91 -14.18
N VAL A 40 -3.47 -6.72 -14.48
CA VAL A 40 -2.48 -6.36 -13.47
C VAL A 40 -1.83 -5.06 -13.89
N SER A 41 -1.73 -4.12 -12.96
CA SER A 41 -1.10 -2.83 -13.18
C SER A 41 -0.20 -2.44 -12.03
N ILE A 42 0.71 -1.50 -12.30
CA ILE A 42 1.48 -0.84 -11.26
C ILE A 42 0.93 0.55 -11.06
N GLY A 43 0.60 0.86 -9.83
CA GLY A 43 0.01 2.14 -9.50
C GLY A 43 0.41 2.67 -8.13
N ARG A 44 -0.08 3.86 -7.82
CA ARG A 44 0.02 4.43 -6.50
C ARG A 44 -1.13 3.91 -5.65
N CYS A 45 -0.81 3.01 -4.73
CA CYS A 45 -1.78 2.64 -3.70
C CYS A 45 -1.88 3.79 -2.69
N PRO A 46 -3.03 4.49 -2.59
CA PRO A 46 -3.15 5.66 -1.71
C PRO A 46 -2.92 5.28 -0.26
N GLY A 47 -1.94 5.93 0.37
CA GLY A 47 -1.72 5.87 1.82
C GLY A 47 -1.09 4.60 2.37
N LYS A 48 -0.72 3.61 1.54
CA LYS A 48 -0.16 2.33 2.00
C LYS A 48 1.06 1.92 1.18
N LYS A 49 2.03 1.30 1.86
CA LYS A 49 3.05 0.48 1.21
C LYS A 49 2.39 -0.86 0.92
N GLY A 50 2.28 -1.26 -0.33
CA GLY A 50 1.72 -2.56 -0.68
C GLY A 50 0.91 -2.55 -1.97
N SER A 51 0.04 -3.49 -2.06
CA SER A 51 -0.81 -3.76 -3.21
C SER A 51 -2.28 -3.52 -2.86
N GLU A 52 -3.08 -3.26 -3.84
CA GLU A 52 -4.51 -3.08 -3.71
C GLU A 52 -5.21 -3.78 -4.88
N SER A 53 -6.17 -4.63 -4.57
CA SER A 53 -7.09 -5.13 -5.58
C SER A 53 -8.35 -4.28 -5.56
N VAL A 54 -8.76 -3.86 -6.72
CA VAL A 54 -10.00 -3.12 -6.91
C VAL A 54 -11.02 -4.09 -7.46
N PHE A 55 -12.07 -4.33 -6.67
CA PHE A 55 -13.25 -5.02 -7.19
C PHE A 55 -14.08 -4.02 -7.97
N PRO A 56 -14.58 -4.39 -9.14
CA PRO A 56 -15.33 -3.46 -9.96
C PRO A 56 -16.67 -3.04 -9.36
N TYR A 57 -17.21 -3.67 -8.31
CA TYR A 57 -18.53 -3.31 -7.83
C TYR A 57 -18.92 -3.80 -6.43
N ASP A 58 -19.53 -2.88 -5.67
CA ASP A 58 -20.30 -3.07 -4.43
C ASP A 58 -21.79 -2.76 -4.70
N GLY A 59 -22.39 -3.28 -5.74
CA GLY A 59 -23.77 -3.00 -6.10
C GLY A 59 -24.62 -4.26 -6.15
N GLU A 60 -25.75 -4.20 -5.53
CA GLU A 60 -26.84 -5.16 -5.63
C GLU A 60 -27.23 -5.28 -7.13
N ASP A 61 -27.39 -6.50 -7.63
CA ASP A 61 -27.90 -6.81 -8.97
C ASP A 61 -26.95 -6.67 -10.17
N VAL A 62 -25.72 -7.16 -10.10
CA VAL A 62 -24.97 -7.44 -11.32
C VAL A 62 -25.32 -8.83 -11.83
N ASN A 63 -25.88 -8.89 -13.03
CA ASN A 63 -25.99 -10.12 -13.77
C ASN A 63 -24.58 -10.75 -13.88
N LEU A 64 -24.39 -11.96 -13.38
CA LEU A 64 -23.10 -12.69 -13.40
C LEU A 64 -22.54 -12.92 -14.83
N ASP A 65 -23.31 -12.54 -15.83
CA ASP A 65 -22.92 -12.59 -17.26
C ASP A 65 -22.13 -11.35 -17.72
N ASP A 66 -22.11 -10.28 -16.94
CA ASP A 66 -21.25 -9.11 -17.22
C ASP A 66 -19.84 -9.38 -16.66
N PHE A 67 -19.00 -9.86 -17.52
CA PHE A 67 -17.62 -10.28 -17.29
C PHE A 67 -16.73 -9.06 -16.97
N PHE A 68 -16.72 -8.63 -15.73
CA PHE A 68 -15.76 -7.62 -15.28
C PHE A 68 -14.40 -8.28 -14.99
N PRO A 69 -13.31 -7.80 -15.59
CA PRO A 69 -12.00 -8.36 -15.33
C PRO A 69 -11.58 -8.11 -13.89
N VAL A 70 -11.04 -9.12 -13.24
CA VAL A 70 -10.38 -8.97 -11.94
C VAL A 70 -9.22 -8.01 -12.09
N THR A 71 -9.24 -6.89 -11.38
CA THR A 71 -8.18 -5.88 -11.47
C THR A 71 -7.31 -5.93 -10.21
N MET A 72 -6.01 -6.10 -10.40
CA MET A 72 -5.02 -6.09 -9.34
C MET A 72 -4.05 -4.94 -9.56
N GLN A 73 -3.71 -4.23 -8.50
CA GLN A 73 -2.75 -3.14 -8.55
C GLN A 73 -1.65 -3.37 -7.51
N VAL A 74 -0.41 -3.36 -7.97
CA VAL A 74 0.77 -3.48 -7.12
C VAL A 74 1.45 -2.13 -6.97
N SER A 75 1.92 -1.83 -5.75
CA SER A 75 2.55 -0.54 -5.48
C SER A 75 3.87 -0.38 -6.22
N TRP A 76 4.03 0.77 -6.88
CA TRP A 76 5.26 1.18 -7.52
C TRP A 76 6.42 1.47 -6.53
N THR A 77 6.14 1.54 -5.23
CA THR A 77 7.15 1.80 -4.18
C THR A 77 7.93 0.55 -3.78
N ILE A 78 7.46 -0.64 -4.17
CA ILE A 78 8.13 -1.91 -3.86
C ILE A 78 9.29 -2.09 -4.85
N LYS A 79 10.52 -2.16 -4.32
CA LYS A 79 11.74 -2.27 -5.13
C LYS A 79 12.27 -3.69 -5.20
N ASP A 80 12.05 -4.48 -4.17
CA ASP A 80 12.47 -5.87 -4.13
C ASP A 80 11.52 -6.73 -4.97
N PRO A 81 12.03 -7.47 -5.98
CA PRO A 81 11.20 -8.31 -6.84
C PRO A 81 10.49 -9.44 -6.07
N ILE A 82 11.08 -9.98 -5.03
CA ILE A 82 10.45 -11.04 -4.22
C ILE A 82 9.30 -10.45 -3.40
N GLU A 83 9.50 -9.27 -2.80
CA GLU A 83 8.44 -8.53 -2.11
C GLU A 83 7.31 -8.14 -3.08
N LEU A 84 7.66 -7.76 -4.32
CA LEU A 84 6.70 -7.44 -5.38
C LEU A 84 5.82 -8.65 -5.72
N LEU A 85 6.45 -9.81 -5.97
CA LEU A 85 5.75 -11.05 -6.26
C LEU A 85 4.89 -11.52 -5.08
N GLY A 86 5.37 -11.37 -3.86
CA GLY A 86 4.62 -11.72 -2.66
C GLY A 86 3.40 -10.84 -2.45
N ASN A 87 3.51 -9.54 -2.68
CA ASN A 87 2.35 -8.64 -2.65
C ASN A 87 1.37 -8.98 -3.79
N LEU A 88 1.85 -9.29 -4.98
CA LEU A 88 1.02 -9.74 -6.10
C LEU A 88 0.28 -11.03 -5.74
N ALA A 89 0.95 -12.01 -5.15
CA ALA A 89 0.33 -13.26 -4.72
C ALA A 89 -0.76 -13.02 -3.66
N LEU A 90 -0.53 -12.12 -2.69
CA LEU A 90 -1.53 -11.75 -1.70
C LEU A 90 -2.76 -11.08 -2.34
N GLU A 91 -2.55 -10.26 -3.38
CA GLU A 91 -3.66 -9.69 -4.15
C GLU A 91 -4.40 -10.75 -4.98
N CYS A 92 -3.70 -11.75 -5.49
CA CYS A 92 -4.37 -12.89 -6.12
C CYS A 92 -5.32 -13.60 -5.14
N VAL A 93 -4.88 -13.86 -3.90
CA VAL A 93 -5.76 -14.43 -2.87
C VAL A 93 -6.99 -13.54 -2.63
N HIS A 94 -6.80 -12.23 -2.54
CA HIS A 94 -7.90 -11.30 -2.34
C HIS A 94 -8.86 -11.26 -3.53
N ALA A 95 -8.32 -11.07 -4.72
CA ALA A 95 -9.08 -10.80 -5.92
C ALA A 95 -9.80 -12.04 -6.50
N PHE A 96 -9.08 -13.15 -6.64
CA PHE A 96 -9.63 -14.36 -7.28
C PHE A 96 -10.59 -15.13 -6.38
N PHE A 97 -10.38 -15.10 -5.07
CA PHE A 97 -11.32 -15.74 -4.13
C PHE A 97 -12.41 -14.80 -3.65
N ASN A 98 -12.42 -13.55 -4.08
CA ASN A 98 -13.40 -12.52 -3.72
C ASN A 98 -13.60 -12.38 -2.20
N GLU A 99 -12.49 -12.38 -1.45
CA GLU A 99 -12.53 -12.37 0.01
C GLU A 99 -11.87 -11.12 0.58
N PRO A 100 -12.60 -10.27 1.30
CA PRO A 100 -12.01 -9.10 1.98
C PRO A 100 -10.88 -9.50 2.93
N LYS A 101 -9.78 -8.78 2.93
CA LYS A 101 -8.57 -9.03 3.78
C LYS A 101 -8.87 -9.10 5.29
N THR A 102 -10.02 -8.60 5.72
CA THR A 102 -10.51 -8.66 7.10
C THR A 102 -11.25 -9.94 7.43
N ASN A 103 -11.69 -10.69 6.42
CA ASN A 103 -12.51 -11.87 6.57
C ASN A 103 -11.72 -13.07 7.15
N LYS A 104 -12.42 -13.93 7.90
CA LYS A 104 -11.85 -15.20 8.41
C LYS A 104 -11.43 -16.11 7.26
N ARG A 105 -12.24 -16.19 6.20
CA ARG A 105 -11.96 -17.04 5.03
C ARG A 105 -10.71 -16.58 4.28
N PHE A 106 -10.51 -15.27 4.12
CA PHE A 106 -9.27 -14.73 3.57
C PHE A 106 -8.05 -15.20 4.37
N ARG A 107 -8.13 -15.14 5.72
CA ARG A 107 -7.03 -15.58 6.58
C ARG A 107 -6.72 -17.06 6.40
N GLN A 108 -7.74 -17.90 6.28
CA GLN A 108 -7.58 -19.35 6.03
C GLN A 108 -6.94 -19.61 4.64
N LEU A 109 -7.33 -18.86 3.62
CA LEU A 109 -6.73 -18.94 2.29
C LEU A 109 -5.27 -18.44 2.30
N ALA A 110 -4.99 -17.32 2.93
CA ALA A 110 -3.64 -16.81 3.07
C ALA A 110 -2.73 -17.83 3.79
N GLU A 111 -3.20 -18.44 4.87
CA GLU A 111 -2.49 -19.51 5.57
C GLU A 111 -2.28 -20.74 4.70
N LYS A 112 -3.30 -21.16 3.93
CA LYS A 112 -3.21 -22.27 2.95
C LYS A 112 -2.07 -22.02 1.94
N TYR A 113 -1.86 -20.77 1.53
CA TYR A 113 -0.83 -20.39 0.57
C TYR A 113 0.43 -19.80 1.24
N TYR A 114 0.72 -20.22 2.46
CA TYR A 114 1.98 -20.00 3.18
C TYR A 114 2.26 -18.54 3.56
N PHE A 115 1.24 -17.69 3.67
CA PHE A 115 1.39 -16.39 4.31
C PHE A 115 1.31 -16.53 5.83
N ASP A 116 2.11 -15.72 6.54
CA ASP A 116 2.08 -15.63 8.01
C ASP A 116 1.35 -14.35 8.47
N LYS A 117 1.11 -14.26 9.75
CA LYS A 117 0.47 -13.08 10.38
C LYS A 117 1.39 -11.85 10.34
N PRO A 118 0.83 -10.68 10.16
CA PRO A 118 -0.58 -10.36 9.92
C PRO A 118 -0.96 -10.50 8.44
N TYR A 119 -1.99 -11.28 8.13
CA TYR A 119 -2.40 -11.63 6.76
C TYR A 119 -2.88 -10.46 5.88
N ASN A 120 -3.07 -9.27 6.43
CA ASN A 120 -3.41 -8.07 5.67
C ASN A 120 -2.19 -7.36 5.06
N LYS A 121 -0.99 -7.91 5.28
CA LYS A 121 0.28 -7.47 4.72
C LYS A 121 1.02 -8.67 4.17
N TYR A 122 1.92 -8.42 3.23
CA TYR A 122 2.85 -9.45 2.81
C TYR A 122 3.77 -9.83 3.97
N THR A 123 3.59 -11.02 4.46
CA THR A 123 4.42 -11.64 5.50
C THR A 123 4.63 -13.09 5.07
N PRO A 124 5.77 -13.41 4.41
CA PRO A 124 6.00 -14.74 3.89
C PRO A 124 6.51 -15.68 4.98
N THR A 125 6.13 -16.97 4.87
CA THR A 125 6.91 -18.04 5.47
C THR A 125 8.18 -18.30 4.65
N THR A 126 9.14 -19.06 5.19
CA THR A 126 10.33 -19.48 4.43
C THR A 126 9.93 -20.22 3.16
N HIS A 127 8.95 -21.15 3.25
CA HIS A 127 8.47 -21.91 2.11
C HIS A 127 7.87 -21.03 1.00
N LEU A 128 7.09 -20.00 1.36
CA LEU A 128 6.59 -19.04 0.37
C LEU A 128 7.74 -18.28 -0.30
N THR A 129 8.74 -17.87 0.47
CA THR A 129 9.91 -17.17 -0.08
C THR A 129 10.67 -18.03 -1.08
N ASP A 130 10.80 -19.32 -0.82
CA ASP A 130 11.44 -20.26 -1.76
C ASP A 130 10.65 -20.37 -3.08
N ILE A 131 9.32 -20.53 -3.00
CA ILE A 131 8.45 -20.56 -4.19
C ILE A 131 8.55 -19.25 -4.99
N LEU A 132 8.50 -18.10 -4.32
CA LEU A 132 8.61 -16.79 -4.98
C LEU A 132 9.96 -16.60 -5.64
N THR A 133 11.03 -17.12 -5.04
CA THR A 133 12.37 -17.10 -5.61
C THR A 133 12.45 -17.95 -6.89
N GLU A 134 11.83 -19.11 -6.90
CA GLU A 134 11.73 -19.96 -8.10
C GLU A 134 10.94 -19.24 -9.21
N VAL A 135 9.79 -18.66 -8.88
CA VAL A 135 8.98 -17.87 -9.81
C VAL A 135 9.80 -16.72 -10.40
N HIS A 136 10.52 -15.97 -9.56
CA HIS A 136 11.38 -14.88 -10.00
C HIS A 136 12.47 -15.35 -10.96
N ASN A 137 13.19 -16.41 -10.61
CA ASN A 137 14.26 -16.95 -11.43
C ASN A 137 13.74 -17.41 -12.82
N GLU A 138 12.55 -18.01 -12.86
CA GLU A 138 11.93 -18.41 -14.11
C GLU A 138 11.49 -17.21 -14.96
N LEU A 139 10.93 -16.18 -14.35
CA LEU A 139 10.61 -14.91 -15.03
C LEU A 139 11.85 -14.24 -15.61
N VAL A 140 12.91 -14.14 -14.83
CA VAL A 140 14.18 -13.55 -15.29
C VAL A 140 14.76 -14.34 -16.46
N LYS A 141 14.75 -15.67 -16.38
CA LYS A 141 15.23 -16.55 -17.44
C LYS A 141 14.46 -16.37 -18.76
N ASN A 142 13.12 -16.24 -18.68
CA ASN A 142 12.26 -16.22 -19.86
C ASN A 142 12.05 -14.81 -20.43
N TYR A 143 11.99 -13.79 -19.57
CA TYR A 143 11.56 -12.44 -19.91
C TYR A 143 12.56 -11.35 -19.54
N GLY A 144 13.62 -11.69 -18.79
CA GLY A 144 14.57 -10.72 -18.23
C GLY A 144 14.10 -10.16 -16.87
N GLU A 145 14.97 -9.33 -16.29
CA GLU A 145 14.66 -8.64 -15.04
C GLU A 145 13.38 -7.81 -15.15
N PHE A 146 12.71 -7.64 -14.00
CA PHE A 146 11.57 -6.75 -13.95
C PHE A 146 11.91 -5.38 -14.53
N PRO A 147 11.17 -4.90 -15.55
CA PRO A 147 11.54 -3.67 -16.27
C PRO A 147 11.34 -2.44 -15.39
N GLY A 148 12.24 -2.22 -14.49
CA GLY A 148 12.43 -1.15 -13.53
C GLY A 148 11.34 -0.08 -13.35
N TYR A 149 11.51 0.78 -12.38
CA TYR A 149 10.60 1.89 -12.10
C TYR A 149 11.04 3.13 -12.89
N PRO A 150 10.40 3.52 -14.01
CA PRO A 150 10.82 4.69 -14.79
C PRO A 150 10.37 6.01 -14.16
N ILE A 151 9.62 5.97 -13.08
CA ILE A 151 9.12 7.19 -12.47
C ILE A 151 9.98 7.49 -11.24
N VAL A 152 10.96 8.38 -11.42
CA VAL A 152 11.55 9.10 -10.30
C VAL A 152 10.46 10.03 -9.76
N PHE A 153 9.68 9.52 -8.82
CA PHE A 153 8.76 10.37 -8.10
C PHE A 153 9.60 11.17 -7.09
N HIS A 154 9.76 12.44 -7.36
CA HIS A 154 10.16 13.37 -6.33
C HIS A 154 8.96 13.52 -5.39
N PRO A 155 9.00 12.95 -4.17
CA PRO A 155 7.94 13.24 -3.21
C PRO A 155 7.92 14.75 -3.07
N LYS A 156 6.77 15.37 -3.35
CA LYS A 156 6.59 16.78 -2.98
C LYS A 156 6.96 16.83 -1.51
N GLU A 157 8.02 17.58 -1.19
CA GLU A 157 8.34 17.88 0.20
C GLU A 157 7.03 18.29 0.84
N LYS A 158 6.60 17.51 1.82
CA LYS A 158 5.44 17.93 2.61
C LYS A 158 5.92 19.18 3.29
N LYS A 159 5.45 20.35 2.81
CA LYS A 159 5.59 21.56 3.61
C LYS A 159 5.13 21.19 5.00
N PRO A 160 5.92 21.46 6.04
CA PRO A 160 5.53 21.17 7.40
C PRO A 160 4.13 21.76 7.60
N GLY A 161 3.15 20.89 7.78
CA GLY A 161 1.77 21.35 7.96
C GLY A 161 1.77 22.17 9.23
N LYS A 162 1.21 23.40 9.19
CA LYS A 162 1.02 24.21 10.39
C LYS A 162 0.42 23.31 11.45
N LYS A 163 1.10 23.13 12.57
CA LYS A 163 0.58 22.30 13.66
C LYS A 163 -0.78 22.91 14.07
N ASN A 164 -1.85 22.15 13.84
CA ASN A 164 -3.21 22.61 14.17
C ASN A 164 -3.47 22.67 15.68
N THR A 165 -2.47 22.33 16.48
CA THR A 165 -2.57 22.25 17.94
C THR A 165 -1.52 23.16 18.56
N LEU A 166 -1.95 24.04 19.42
CA LEU A 166 -1.11 24.90 20.25
C LEU A 166 -0.95 24.26 21.63
N VAL A 167 0.22 24.37 22.22
CA VAL A 167 0.47 23.98 23.61
C VAL A 167 0.46 25.24 24.46
N MET A 168 -0.44 25.27 25.43
CA MET A 168 -0.46 26.33 26.46
C MET A 168 0.12 25.75 27.73
N PHE A 169 0.96 26.52 28.42
CA PHE A 169 1.62 26.08 29.64
C PHE A 169 1.49 27.11 30.74
N CYS A 170 1.54 26.66 31.95
CA CYS A 170 1.49 27.48 33.14
C CYS A 170 2.88 27.59 33.76
N ASP A 171 3.47 28.79 33.78
CA ASP A 171 4.80 29.01 34.35
C ASP A 171 4.89 28.74 35.84
N ASN A 172 3.76 28.79 36.54
CA ASN A 172 3.73 28.62 38.00
C ASN A 172 3.68 27.15 38.44
N CYS A 173 2.87 26.31 37.76
CA CYS A 173 2.69 24.89 38.19
C CYS A 173 3.07 23.85 37.14
N GLY A 174 3.57 24.29 35.97
CA GLY A 174 3.97 23.38 34.87
C GLY A 174 2.83 22.67 34.16
N PHE A 175 1.57 23.02 34.44
CA PHE A 175 0.42 22.38 33.79
C PHE A 175 0.38 22.74 32.30
N GLU A 176 0.24 21.76 31.45
CA GLU A 176 0.13 21.91 29.99
C GLU A 176 -1.24 21.49 29.49
N VAL A 177 -1.76 22.23 28.50
CA VAL A 177 -2.99 21.88 27.80
C VAL A 177 -2.81 22.04 26.29
N LYS A 178 -3.32 21.10 25.50
CA LYS A 178 -3.33 21.17 24.04
C LYS A 178 -4.64 21.75 23.55
N VAL A 179 -4.57 22.86 22.83
CA VAL A 179 -5.75 23.56 22.29
C VAL A 179 -5.68 23.57 20.77
N SER A 180 -6.81 23.34 20.10
CA SER A 180 -6.88 23.49 18.66
C SER A 180 -6.65 24.96 18.27
N ARG A 181 -5.74 25.21 17.32
CA ARG A 181 -5.47 26.56 16.78
C ARG A 181 -6.75 27.27 16.33
N LYS A 182 -7.66 26.55 15.64
CA LYS A 182 -8.97 27.08 15.23
C LYS A 182 -9.85 27.54 16.39
N VAL A 183 -9.85 26.79 17.49
CA VAL A 183 -10.64 27.13 18.68
C VAL A 183 -10.05 28.34 19.36
N TRP A 184 -8.73 28.43 19.47
CA TRP A 184 -8.04 29.56 20.06
C TRP A 184 -8.24 30.86 19.25
N GLU A 185 -8.08 30.80 17.92
CA GLU A 185 -8.30 31.94 17.01
C GLU A 185 -9.77 32.40 17.03
N LYS A 186 -10.73 31.45 17.04
CA LYS A 186 -12.17 31.77 17.08
C LYS A 186 -12.58 32.47 18.39
N ASN A 187 -11.91 32.13 19.49
CA ASN A 187 -12.21 32.74 20.81
C ASN A 187 -11.40 34.02 21.10
N GLY A 188 -10.92 34.68 20.05
CA GLY A 188 -10.27 36.00 20.17
C GLY A 188 -8.87 35.95 20.76
N GLN A 189 -8.17 34.83 20.58
CA GLN A 189 -6.79 34.61 21.09
C GLN A 189 -6.70 34.79 22.61
N GLY A 190 -7.76 34.49 23.32
CA GLY A 190 -7.87 34.67 24.76
C GLY A 190 -6.84 33.84 25.55
N THR A 191 -6.34 34.44 26.62
CA THR A 191 -5.50 33.73 27.58
C THR A 191 -6.35 32.85 28.47
N CYS A 192 -6.03 31.57 28.54
CA CYS A 192 -6.61 30.64 29.50
C CYS A 192 -5.99 30.89 30.89
N THR A 193 -6.79 30.71 31.93
CA THR A 193 -6.31 30.75 33.31
C THR A 193 -6.16 29.33 33.81
N CYS A 194 -5.01 28.99 34.35
CA CYS A 194 -4.76 27.71 34.99
C CYS A 194 -5.58 27.56 36.27
N VAL A 195 -5.83 26.34 36.68
CA VAL A 195 -6.50 26.05 37.96
C VAL A 195 -5.78 26.63 39.18
N CYS A 196 -4.50 26.96 39.07
CA CYS A 196 -3.73 27.67 40.09
C CYS A 196 -3.92 29.20 40.08
N GLY A 197 -4.79 29.73 39.20
CA GLY A 197 -5.06 31.17 39.08
C GLY A 197 -4.10 31.95 38.19
N THR A 198 -3.05 31.32 37.64
CA THR A 198 -2.05 31.98 36.79
C THR A 198 -2.49 31.96 35.33
N LYS A 199 -2.23 33.05 34.62
CA LYS A 199 -2.44 33.07 33.14
C LYS A 199 -1.47 32.12 32.45
N MET A 200 -1.99 31.34 31.51
CA MET A 200 -1.19 30.40 30.74
C MET A 200 -0.52 31.08 29.55
N GLY A 201 0.75 30.78 29.34
CA GLY A 201 1.51 31.18 28.16
C GLY A 201 1.25 30.24 26.97
N ILE A 202 1.58 30.69 25.77
CA ILE A 202 1.55 29.90 24.54
C ILE A 202 2.96 29.85 24.00
N ASP A 203 3.42 28.66 23.68
CA ASP A 203 4.67 28.45 22.96
C ASP A 203 4.43 28.66 21.45
N LEU A 204 4.90 29.79 20.93
CA LEU A 204 4.83 30.16 19.51
C LEU A 204 6.16 29.92 18.78
N THR A 205 7.09 29.16 19.32
CA THR A 205 8.46 29.01 18.80
C THR A 205 8.54 28.36 17.42
N ASP A 206 7.44 27.89 16.84
CA ASP A 206 7.41 27.27 15.50
C ASP A 206 7.18 28.29 14.34
N GLU A 207 7.17 29.61 14.55
CA GLU A 207 6.88 30.62 13.49
C GLU A 207 8.10 31.43 12.96
N THR A 208 9.32 31.17 13.44
CA THR A 208 10.45 32.08 13.15
C THR A 208 11.54 31.54 12.22
N ASP A 209 11.28 30.62 11.34
CA ASP A 209 12.29 30.17 10.35
C ASP A 209 11.85 30.31 8.87
N GLU A 210 11.12 31.37 8.52
CA GLU A 210 10.94 31.72 7.11
C GLU A 210 11.00 33.23 6.87
N GLN A 211 12.14 33.85 7.15
CA GLN A 211 12.55 35.10 6.49
C GLN A 211 14.09 35.23 6.55
N GLN A 212 14.77 34.52 5.64
CA GLN A 212 16.04 35.00 5.07
C GLN A 212 16.23 34.40 3.67
#